data_6e160c1cec846c3ca802fb0d22da9e3a
#
_entry.id   6e160c1cec846c3ca802fb0d22da9e3a
#
_cell.length_a   1.000
_cell.length_b   1.000
_cell.length_c   1.000
_cell.angle_alpha   90.00
_cell.angle_beta   90.00
_cell.angle_gamma   90.00
#
_symmetry.space_group_name_H-M   'P 1'
#
loop_
_entity.id
_entity.type
_entity.pdbx_description
1 polymer ?
#
loop_
_entity_poly.entity_id
_entity_poly.type
_entity_poly.pdbx_seq_one_letter_code
_entity_poly.pdbx_strand_id
1 'polypeptide(L)'
;DTNGDGKIFFDDMVYMGSALPTISGGIVSEFRWKNFDLNLSMSYQIGRHMVNTTCKNSLATNDNTNLLHPLLLNLNKITFWKNPGDNHADYARLQIDNNTMIYSGMVIDREVEKVNLLKLKTLTIGYNLPDVVIRKLKLGQVRLFVSGENLLTFSNYSGIDPETVDISTGMDYGKNYPLARKYTLGLTVKF
;
A
#
# COMPACT_ATOMS: atom_id res chain seq x y z
N ASP A 1 -26.35 -9.88 -7.90
CA ASP A 1 -27.43 -10.33 -8.79
C ASP A 1 -28.11 -9.07 -9.36
N THR A 2 -27.57 -8.59 -10.47
CA THR A 2 -28.03 -7.34 -11.13
C THR A 2 -29.19 -7.59 -12.06
N ASN A 3 -29.33 -8.82 -12.56
CA ASN A 3 -30.39 -9.23 -13.47
C ASN A 3 -31.60 -9.88 -12.76
N GLY A 4 -31.47 -10.26 -11.48
CA GLY A 4 -32.53 -10.81 -10.63
C GLY A 4 -32.82 -12.30 -10.88
N ASP A 5 -31.89 -13.04 -11.46
CA ASP A 5 -32.08 -14.47 -11.75
C ASP A 5 -31.75 -15.41 -10.56
N GLY A 6 -31.33 -14.85 -9.45
CA GLY A 6 -30.97 -15.57 -8.20
C GLY A 6 -29.62 -16.23 -8.24
N LYS A 7 -28.78 -15.92 -9.25
CA LYS A 7 -27.43 -16.40 -9.38
C LYS A 7 -26.47 -15.23 -9.54
N ILE A 8 -25.22 -15.41 -9.20
CA ILE A 8 -24.19 -14.40 -9.41
C ILE A 8 -23.15 -14.96 -10.35
N PHE A 9 -23.10 -14.41 -11.59
CA PHE A 9 -22.22 -14.82 -12.66
C PHE A 9 -21.60 -13.60 -13.36
N PHE A 10 -20.95 -13.83 -14.50
CA PHE A 10 -20.32 -12.77 -15.28
C PHE A 10 -21.30 -11.72 -15.80
N ASP A 11 -22.57 -12.08 -15.96
CA ASP A 11 -23.64 -11.16 -16.40
C ASP A 11 -23.98 -10.11 -15.33
N ASP A 12 -23.57 -10.33 -14.06
CA ASP A 12 -23.75 -9.41 -12.94
C ASP A 12 -22.55 -8.47 -12.73
N MET A 13 -21.56 -8.51 -13.62
CA MET A 13 -20.39 -7.67 -13.51
C MET A 13 -20.73 -6.19 -13.67
N VAL A 14 -20.27 -5.38 -12.74
CA VAL A 14 -20.44 -3.93 -12.75
C VAL A 14 -19.07 -3.22 -12.76
N TYR A 15 -19.03 -2.03 -13.35
CA TYR A 15 -17.83 -1.21 -13.35
C TYR A 15 -17.61 -0.60 -11.96
N MET A 16 -16.51 -0.95 -11.31
CA MET A 16 -16.16 -0.51 -9.95
C MET A 16 -15.14 0.62 -9.90
N GLY A 17 -14.59 1.02 -11.03
CA GLY A 17 -13.60 2.09 -11.11
C GLY A 17 -12.32 1.69 -11.85
N SER A 18 -11.32 2.56 -11.81
CA SER A 18 -10.05 2.40 -12.52
C SER A 18 -8.90 2.06 -11.57
N ALA A 19 -8.02 1.15 -11.98
CA ALA A 19 -6.75 0.88 -11.31
C ALA A 19 -5.78 2.08 -11.38
N LEU A 20 -5.96 2.95 -12.36
CA LEU A 20 -5.18 4.17 -12.48
C LEU A 20 -5.75 5.27 -11.57
N PRO A 21 -4.90 6.05 -10.92
CA PRO A 21 -5.35 7.17 -10.10
C PRO A 21 -5.99 8.27 -10.97
N THR A 22 -7.04 8.92 -10.45
CA THR A 22 -7.64 10.09 -11.09
C THR A 22 -6.67 11.27 -11.11
N ILE A 23 -5.91 11.44 -10.02
CA ILE A 23 -4.89 12.48 -9.89
C ILE A 23 -3.65 11.85 -9.27
N SER A 24 -2.49 12.12 -9.85
CA SER A 24 -1.21 11.72 -9.29
C SER A 24 -0.14 12.79 -9.53
N GLY A 25 0.84 12.83 -8.65
CA GLY A 25 1.93 13.78 -8.78
C GLY A 25 2.98 13.62 -7.70
N GLY A 26 3.95 14.54 -7.73
CA GLY A 26 5.01 14.62 -6.74
C GLY A 26 5.26 16.06 -6.29
N ILE A 27 5.75 16.19 -5.08
CA ILE A 27 6.20 17.45 -4.48
C ILE A 27 7.65 17.25 -4.10
N VAL A 28 8.52 18.11 -4.66
CA VAL A 28 9.92 18.18 -4.28
C VAL A 28 10.18 19.55 -3.69
N SER A 29 10.80 19.59 -2.52
CA SER A 29 11.15 20.83 -1.83
C SER A 29 12.60 20.79 -1.39
N GLU A 30 13.31 21.88 -1.67
CA GLU A 30 14.65 22.12 -1.19
C GLU A 30 14.63 23.36 -0.30
N PHE A 31 15.15 23.22 0.89
CA PHE A 31 15.28 24.32 1.84
C PHE A 31 16.74 24.43 2.30
N ARG A 32 17.28 25.64 2.26
CA ARG A 32 18.65 25.93 2.73
C ARG A 32 18.62 27.03 3.76
N TRP A 33 19.24 26.77 4.89
CA TRP A 33 19.36 27.74 5.95
C TRP A 33 20.77 27.70 6.57
N LYS A 34 21.55 28.74 6.35
CA LYS A 34 22.96 28.79 6.74
C LYS A 34 23.72 27.59 6.18
N ASN A 35 24.21 26.73 7.06
CA ASN A 35 24.99 25.54 6.72
C ASN A 35 24.14 24.26 6.56
N PHE A 36 22.84 24.33 6.82
CA PHE A 36 21.92 23.22 6.67
C PHE A 36 21.22 23.23 5.31
N ASP A 37 21.06 22.06 4.75
CA ASP A 37 20.18 21.80 3.62
C ASP A 37 19.18 20.68 3.96
N LEU A 38 17.96 20.85 3.52
CA LEU A 38 16.86 19.90 3.65
C LEU A 38 16.28 19.65 2.28
N ASN A 39 16.26 18.38 1.87
CA ASN A 39 15.61 17.95 0.64
C ASN A 39 14.49 16.97 0.98
N LEU A 40 13.31 17.23 0.48
CA LEU A 40 12.09 16.48 0.70
C LEU A 40 11.51 16.08 -0.65
N SER A 41 11.14 14.81 -0.79
CA SER A 41 10.38 14.31 -1.94
C SER A 41 9.18 13.51 -1.47
N MET A 42 8.02 13.90 -1.96
CA MET A 42 6.74 13.23 -1.68
C MET A 42 6.05 12.85 -2.99
N SER A 43 5.26 11.80 -2.97
CA SER A 43 4.34 11.43 -4.05
C SER A 43 2.94 11.24 -3.52
N TYR A 44 1.95 11.51 -4.38
CA TYR A 44 0.55 11.28 -4.06
C TYR A 44 -0.20 10.64 -5.22
N GLN A 45 -1.22 9.85 -4.89
CA GLN A 45 -2.18 9.24 -5.81
C GLN A 45 -3.57 9.33 -5.17
N ILE A 46 -4.55 9.77 -5.94
CA ILE A 46 -5.91 10.00 -5.46
C ILE A 46 -6.90 9.32 -6.40
N GLY A 47 -7.88 8.63 -5.81
CA GLY A 47 -9.00 8.06 -6.55
C GLY A 47 -8.68 6.80 -7.35
N ARG A 48 -7.65 6.05 -6.96
CA ARG A 48 -7.29 4.75 -7.51
C ARG A 48 -8.20 3.67 -6.90
N HIS A 49 -8.65 2.69 -7.70
CA HIS A 49 -9.33 1.51 -7.18
C HIS A 49 -8.37 0.31 -7.20
N MET A 50 -8.36 -0.43 -6.10
CA MET A 50 -7.50 -1.60 -5.93
C MET A 50 -8.33 -2.78 -5.44
N VAL A 51 -8.00 -3.97 -5.94
CA VAL A 51 -8.60 -5.23 -5.49
C VAL A 51 -7.72 -5.83 -4.41
N ASN A 52 -8.24 -5.86 -3.18
CA ASN A 52 -7.53 -6.44 -2.04
C ASN A 52 -7.75 -7.95 -1.97
N THR A 53 -6.99 -8.71 -2.76
CA THR A 53 -7.08 -10.17 -2.75
C THR A 53 -6.35 -10.82 -1.57
N THR A 54 -5.51 -10.05 -0.85
CA THR A 54 -4.85 -10.54 0.37
C THR A 54 -5.88 -10.92 1.43
N CYS A 55 -6.90 -10.08 1.62
CA CYS A 55 -8.01 -10.35 2.53
C CYS A 55 -8.80 -11.58 2.09
N LYS A 56 -9.15 -11.66 0.79
CA LYS A 56 -9.83 -12.82 0.20
C LYS A 56 -9.05 -14.10 0.41
N ASN A 57 -7.78 -14.12 0.08
CA ASN A 57 -6.94 -15.31 0.20
C ASN A 57 -6.76 -15.74 1.66
N SER A 58 -6.80 -14.79 2.60
CA SER A 58 -6.75 -15.09 4.04
C SER A 58 -8.01 -15.77 4.56
N LEU A 59 -9.15 -15.57 3.89
CA LEU A 59 -10.46 -16.15 4.24
C LEU A 59 -10.85 -17.33 3.34
N ALA A 60 -10.12 -17.55 2.25
CA ALA A 60 -10.42 -18.65 1.34
C ALA A 60 -10.13 -19.99 2.01
N THR A 61 -11.19 -20.77 2.24
CA THR A 61 -11.11 -22.11 2.84
C THR A 61 -11.18 -23.23 1.80
N ASN A 62 -11.18 -22.87 0.51
CA ASN A 62 -11.48 -23.79 -0.60
C ASN A 62 -10.39 -24.76 -0.97
N ASP A 63 -9.19 -24.50 -0.53
CA ASP A 63 -8.06 -25.32 -0.88
C ASP A 63 -7.46 -25.89 0.40
N ASN A 64 -7.24 -27.19 0.43
CA ASN A 64 -6.58 -27.85 1.57
C ASN A 64 -5.22 -27.24 1.90
N THR A 65 -4.64 -26.48 0.95
CA THR A 65 -3.41 -25.70 1.15
C THR A 65 -3.66 -24.38 1.88
N ASN A 66 -4.86 -23.81 1.80
CA ASN A 66 -5.18 -22.50 2.42
C ASN A 66 -5.36 -22.56 3.95
N LEU A 67 -5.57 -23.73 4.50
CA LEU A 67 -5.56 -23.94 5.96
C LEU A 67 -4.19 -23.65 6.59
N LEU A 68 -3.14 -23.61 5.79
CA LEU A 68 -1.76 -23.33 6.22
C LEU A 68 -1.37 -21.84 6.10
N HIS A 69 -2.20 -20.99 5.48
CA HIS A 69 -1.91 -19.57 5.41
C HIS A 69 -2.28 -18.90 6.73
N PRO A 70 -1.34 -18.19 7.37
CA PRO A 70 -1.64 -17.45 8.59
C PRO A 70 -2.71 -16.40 8.27
N LEU A 71 -3.82 -16.44 8.99
CA LEU A 71 -4.87 -15.46 8.89
C LEU A 71 -4.30 -14.10 9.32
N LEU A 72 -4.22 -13.18 8.39
CA LEU A 72 -3.83 -11.78 8.66
C LEU A 72 -4.95 -11.00 9.38
N LEU A 73 -6.13 -11.62 9.49
CA LEU A 73 -7.31 -10.99 10.04
C LEU A 73 -7.53 -11.43 11.49
N ASN A 74 -7.89 -10.48 12.32
CA ASN A 74 -8.32 -10.78 13.69
C ASN A 74 -9.75 -11.28 13.69
N LEU A 75 -9.93 -12.60 13.72
CA LEU A 75 -11.25 -13.25 13.68
C LEU A 75 -12.19 -12.82 14.82
N ASN A 76 -11.68 -12.31 15.92
CA ASN A 76 -12.50 -11.79 17.02
C ASN A 76 -13.17 -10.44 16.71
N LYS A 77 -12.72 -9.76 15.63
CA LYS A 77 -13.26 -8.48 15.16
C LYS A 77 -14.11 -8.61 13.91
N ILE A 78 -14.29 -9.83 13.40
CA ILE A 78 -14.97 -10.12 12.15
C ILE A 78 -16.20 -10.93 12.45
N THR A 79 -17.33 -10.53 11.87
CA THR A 79 -18.59 -11.26 11.95
C THR A 79 -18.84 -12.01 10.65
N PHE A 80 -19.21 -13.28 10.77
CA PHE A 80 -19.61 -14.11 9.65
C PHE A 80 -21.13 -14.29 9.65
N TRP A 81 -21.71 -14.25 8.45
CA TRP A 81 -23.12 -14.54 8.27
C TRP A 81 -23.46 -15.96 8.78
N LYS A 82 -24.52 -16.09 9.56
CA LYS A 82 -24.94 -17.36 10.18
C LYS A 82 -26.34 -17.79 9.77
N ASN A 83 -27.27 -16.85 9.76
CA ASN A 83 -28.69 -17.13 9.55
C ASN A 83 -29.34 -16.12 8.60
N PRO A 84 -30.40 -16.51 7.86
CA PRO A 84 -31.22 -15.57 7.11
C PRO A 84 -31.71 -14.40 8.00
N GLY A 85 -31.53 -13.17 7.52
CA GLY A 85 -31.85 -11.97 8.29
C GLY A 85 -30.67 -11.34 9.03
N ASP A 86 -29.48 -11.94 8.99
CA ASP A 86 -28.24 -11.38 9.55
C ASP A 86 -27.67 -10.32 8.58
N ASN A 87 -28.04 -9.06 8.78
CA ASN A 87 -27.70 -7.94 7.87
C ASN A 87 -26.41 -7.23 8.27
N HIS A 88 -25.72 -7.68 9.34
CA HIS A 88 -24.54 -7.03 9.89
C HIS A 88 -23.27 -7.89 9.78
N ALA A 89 -23.34 -8.97 9.04
CA ALA A 89 -22.18 -9.83 8.84
C ALA A 89 -21.14 -9.16 7.93
N ASP A 90 -19.89 -9.20 8.38
CA ASP A 90 -18.76 -8.69 7.59
C ASP A 90 -18.42 -9.63 6.44
N TYR A 91 -18.64 -10.91 6.58
CA TYR A 91 -18.29 -11.94 5.60
C TYR A 91 -19.36 -13.02 5.47
N ALA A 92 -19.39 -13.65 4.30
CA ALA A 92 -20.19 -14.83 4.08
C ALA A 92 -19.82 -15.95 5.07
N ARG A 93 -20.71 -16.92 5.23
CA ARG A 93 -20.50 -18.07 6.10
C ARG A 93 -19.22 -18.82 5.72
N LEU A 94 -18.37 -19.13 6.71
CA LEU A 94 -17.25 -20.02 6.51
C LEU A 94 -17.79 -21.43 6.20
N GLN A 95 -17.46 -21.97 5.05
CA GLN A 95 -17.82 -23.31 4.65
C GLN A 95 -16.56 -24.10 4.33
N ILE A 96 -16.51 -25.33 4.81
CA ILE A 96 -15.41 -26.30 4.57
C ILE A 96 -15.70 -27.12 3.32
N ASP A 97 -16.88 -26.97 2.73
CA ASP A 97 -17.35 -27.82 1.64
C ASP A 97 -16.97 -27.22 0.28
N ASN A 98 -16.27 -28.05 -0.53
CA ASN A 98 -15.75 -27.69 -1.86
C ASN A 98 -16.83 -27.32 -2.91
N ASN A 99 -18.10 -27.54 -2.61
CA ASN A 99 -19.18 -27.39 -3.60
C ASN A 99 -19.92 -26.04 -3.56
N THR A 100 -19.59 -25.15 -2.63
CA THR A 100 -20.46 -23.99 -2.36
C THR A 100 -19.81 -22.63 -2.51
N MET A 101 -18.57 -22.56 -2.95
CA MET A 101 -17.98 -21.24 -3.26
C MET A 101 -18.34 -20.79 -4.68
N ILE A 102 -19.51 -20.21 -4.79
CA ILE A 102 -20.02 -19.58 -6.01
C ILE A 102 -19.10 -18.45 -6.50
N TYR A 103 -18.26 -17.91 -5.61
CA TYR A 103 -17.37 -16.76 -5.90
C TYR A 103 -15.88 -17.13 -6.02
N SER A 104 -15.55 -18.40 -6.08
CA SER A 104 -14.18 -18.86 -6.26
C SER A 104 -13.64 -18.37 -7.61
N GLY A 105 -12.67 -17.47 -7.56
CA GLY A 105 -12.06 -16.87 -8.76
C GLY A 105 -12.66 -15.54 -9.24
N MET A 106 -13.82 -15.10 -8.75
CA MET A 106 -14.40 -13.80 -9.06
C MET A 106 -13.93 -12.74 -8.06
N VAL A 107 -13.77 -11.51 -8.55
CA VAL A 107 -13.61 -10.33 -7.71
C VAL A 107 -15.01 -9.81 -7.39
N ILE A 108 -15.32 -9.61 -6.13
CA ILE A 108 -16.57 -9.01 -5.68
C ILE A 108 -16.34 -7.55 -5.27
N ASP A 109 -17.39 -6.75 -5.28
CA ASP A 109 -17.39 -5.33 -4.95
C ASP A 109 -16.72 -5.00 -3.61
N ARG A 110 -16.91 -5.86 -2.63
CA ARG A 110 -16.31 -5.77 -1.31
C ARG A 110 -14.77 -5.81 -1.30
N GLU A 111 -14.17 -6.47 -2.30
CA GLU A 111 -12.72 -6.58 -2.44
C GLU A 111 -12.12 -5.34 -3.11
N VAL A 112 -12.96 -4.48 -3.68
CA VAL A 112 -12.54 -3.27 -4.40
C VAL A 112 -12.53 -2.08 -3.47
N GLU A 113 -11.36 -1.54 -3.20
CA GLU A 113 -11.17 -0.37 -2.35
C GLU A 113 -10.80 0.86 -3.16
N LYS A 114 -11.45 2.00 -2.86
CA LYS A 114 -11.00 3.30 -3.38
C LYS A 114 -9.90 3.83 -2.51
N VAL A 115 -8.71 3.95 -3.09
CA VAL A 115 -7.48 4.22 -2.36
C VAL A 115 -6.92 5.59 -2.69
N ASN A 116 -6.55 6.32 -1.64
CA ASN A 116 -5.74 7.52 -1.70
C ASN A 116 -4.42 7.25 -1.00
N LEU A 117 -3.34 7.77 -1.56
CA LEU A 117 -1.99 7.55 -1.09
C LEU A 117 -1.22 8.86 -1.05
N LEU A 118 -0.55 9.13 0.05
CA LEU A 118 0.48 10.16 0.19
C LEU A 118 1.72 9.50 0.81
N LYS A 119 2.85 9.63 0.15
CA LYS A 119 4.10 9.00 0.59
C LYS A 119 5.24 9.99 0.69
N LEU A 120 5.96 9.94 1.80
CA LEU A 120 7.25 10.58 1.97
C LEU A 120 8.32 9.64 1.41
N LYS A 121 8.73 9.90 0.16
CA LYS A 121 9.69 9.05 -0.57
C LYS A 121 11.10 9.21 -0.05
N THR A 122 11.54 10.46 0.07
CA THR A 122 12.91 10.77 0.49
C THR A 122 12.92 12.00 1.37
N LEU A 123 13.69 11.92 2.44
CA LEU A 123 14.04 13.05 3.29
C LEU A 123 15.55 13.04 3.50
N THR A 124 16.23 14.10 3.11
CA THR A 124 17.68 14.26 3.32
C THR A 124 17.95 15.53 4.07
N ILE A 125 18.70 15.42 5.15
CA ILE A 125 19.20 16.57 5.93
C ILE A 125 20.71 16.58 5.79
N GLY A 126 21.27 17.67 5.27
CA GLY A 126 22.69 17.88 5.11
C GLY A 126 23.19 19.03 5.97
N TYR A 127 24.44 18.94 6.38
CA TYR A 127 25.17 19.98 7.07
C TYR A 127 26.52 20.19 6.39
N ASN A 128 26.75 21.39 5.87
CA ASN A 128 28.01 21.82 5.31
C ASN A 128 28.86 22.41 6.41
N LEU A 129 30.11 21.97 6.57
CA LEU A 129 31.01 22.55 7.53
C LEU A 129 31.27 24.02 7.22
N PRO A 130 31.37 24.90 8.24
CA PRO A 130 31.69 26.31 8.04
C PRO A 130 33.08 26.50 7.44
N ASP A 131 33.24 27.53 6.60
CA ASP A 131 34.51 27.86 5.91
C ASP A 131 35.70 27.96 6.85
N VAL A 132 35.48 28.46 8.07
CA VAL A 132 36.54 28.58 9.09
C VAL A 132 37.16 27.22 9.44
N VAL A 133 36.34 26.19 9.51
CA VAL A 133 36.78 24.80 9.80
C VAL A 133 37.46 24.19 8.56
N ILE A 134 36.84 24.38 7.39
CA ILE A 134 37.31 23.84 6.12
C ILE A 134 38.71 24.37 5.78
N ARG A 135 38.95 25.67 5.96
CA ARG A 135 40.28 26.30 5.72
C ARG A 135 41.36 25.75 6.66
N LYS A 136 41.01 25.48 7.93
CA LYS A 136 41.96 24.84 8.87
C LYS A 136 42.35 23.44 8.44
N LEU A 137 41.42 22.72 7.84
CA LEU A 137 41.63 21.36 7.34
C LEU A 137 42.27 21.31 5.95
N LYS A 138 42.46 22.48 5.30
CA LYS A 138 42.92 22.61 3.90
C LYS A 138 42.09 21.82 2.90
N LEU A 139 40.77 21.77 3.12
CA LEU A 139 39.79 21.10 2.27
C LEU A 139 38.98 22.11 1.47
N GLY A 140 38.38 21.69 0.36
CA GLY A 140 37.50 22.52 -0.45
C GLY A 140 36.08 22.59 0.10
N GLN A 141 35.54 21.46 0.52
CA GLN A 141 34.18 21.36 1.10
C GLN A 141 34.05 20.06 1.90
N VAL A 142 33.33 20.14 3.01
CA VAL A 142 32.93 18.94 3.75
C VAL A 142 31.43 19.02 4.04
N ARG A 143 30.68 18.02 3.61
CA ARG A 143 29.24 17.89 3.88
C ARG A 143 28.93 16.57 4.52
N LEU A 144 28.27 16.59 5.68
CA LEU A 144 27.66 15.45 6.34
C LEU A 144 26.18 15.41 5.96
N PHE A 145 25.62 14.23 5.71
CA PHE A 145 24.17 14.11 5.48
C PHE A 145 23.61 12.82 6.02
N VAL A 146 22.33 12.89 6.39
CA VAL A 146 21.49 11.76 6.71
C VAL A 146 20.34 11.74 5.73
N SER A 147 20.07 10.60 5.13
CA SER A 147 18.95 10.42 4.21
C SER A 147 18.10 9.24 4.63
N GLY A 148 16.80 9.39 4.52
CA GLY A 148 15.83 8.32 4.70
C GLY A 148 14.97 8.14 3.46
N GLU A 149 14.72 6.90 3.06
CA GLU A 149 13.85 6.54 1.95
C GLU A 149 12.65 5.73 2.45
N ASN A 150 11.49 5.89 1.80
CA ASN A 150 10.24 5.21 2.13
C ASN A 150 9.81 5.37 3.59
N LEU A 151 9.97 6.59 4.15
CA LEU A 151 9.85 6.83 5.58
C LEU A 151 8.41 6.70 6.08
N LEU A 152 7.46 7.31 5.38
CA LEU A 152 6.07 7.39 5.81
C LEU A 152 5.15 7.16 4.62
N THR A 153 4.11 6.35 4.86
CA THR A 153 3.01 6.12 3.91
C THR A 153 1.71 6.41 4.63
N PHE A 154 0.93 7.34 4.09
CA PHE A 154 -0.43 7.64 4.55
C PHE A 154 -1.38 7.13 3.48
N SER A 155 -2.22 6.17 3.83
CA SER A 155 -3.18 5.57 2.92
C SER A 155 -4.40 5.09 3.70
N ASN A 156 -5.53 5.07 3.03
CA ASN A 156 -6.75 4.42 3.51
C ASN A 156 -6.87 2.96 3.01
N TYR A 157 -5.84 2.43 2.36
CA TYR A 157 -5.82 1.04 1.90
C TYR A 157 -5.72 0.08 3.09
N SER A 158 -6.55 -0.96 3.10
CA SER A 158 -6.57 -1.96 4.20
C SER A 158 -5.53 -3.07 4.03
N GLY A 159 -4.93 -3.21 2.84
CA GLY A 159 -3.86 -4.17 2.56
C GLY A 159 -2.50 -3.71 3.08
N ILE A 160 -1.44 -4.42 2.67
CA ILE A 160 -0.10 -4.25 3.23
C ILE A 160 0.58 -2.97 2.73
N ASP A 161 0.70 -2.81 1.41
CA ASP A 161 1.37 -1.65 0.80
C ASP A 161 0.71 -1.32 -0.55
N PRO A 162 0.05 -0.15 -0.67
CA PRO A 162 -0.64 0.23 -1.91
C PRO A 162 0.31 0.50 -3.08
N GLU A 163 1.60 0.71 -2.86
CA GLU A 163 2.57 0.90 -3.95
C GLU A 163 3.02 -0.41 -4.60
N THR A 164 2.87 -1.54 -3.91
CA THR A 164 3.24 -2.86 -4.44
C THR A 164 2.12 -3.54 -5.22
N VAL A 165 0.95 -2.91 -5.27
CA VAL A 165 -0.19 -3.36 -6.06
C VAL A 165 0.08 -3.16 -7.55
N ASP A 166 -0.20 -4.17 -8.36
CA ASP A 166 -0.01 -4.08 -9.80
C ASP A 166 -0.87 -2.95 -10.40
N ILE A 167 -0.20 -1.99 -11.03
CA ILE A 167 -0.86 -0.79 -11.58
C ILE A 167 -1.66 -1.12 -12.85
N SER A 168 -1.34 -2.18 -13.56
CA SER A 168 -2.02 -2.58 -14.79
C SER A 168 -3.34 -3.27 -14.52
N THR A 169 -3.39 -4.10 -13.49
CA THR A 169 -4.58 -4.88 -13.11
C THR A 169 -5.32 -4.30 -11.92
N GLY A 170 -4.66 -3.49 -11.10
CA GLY A 170 -5.19 -3.03 -9.82
C GLY A 170 -5.24 -4.10 -8.73
N MET A 171 -4.71 -5.29 -8.99
CA MET A 171 -4.79 -6.43 -8.07
C MET A 171 -3.62 -6.46 -7.09
N ASP A 172 -3.95 -6.58 -5.81
CA ASP A 172 -3.00 -6.93 -4.76
C ASP A 172 -3.03 -8.44 -4.51
N TYR A 173 -2.04 -9.15 -5.02
CA TYR A 173 -1.93 -10.59 -4.84
C TYR A 173 -1.41 -11.02 -3.47
N GLY A 174 -1.04 -10.06 -2.59
CA GLY A 174 -0.45 -10.36 -1.28
C GLY A 174 0.91 -11.06 -1.34
N LYS A 175 1.54 -11.08 -2.50
CA LYS A 175 2.82 -11.78 -2.74
C LYS A 175 4.02 -10.84 -2.74
N ASN A 176 3.77 -9.55 -2.82
CA ASN A 176 4.81 -8.54 -2.89
C ASN A 176 5.25 -8.13 -1.48
N TYR A 177 6.55 -8.06 -1.28
CA TYR A 177 7.10 -7.55 -0.04
C TYR A 177 6.95 -6.02 -0.01
N PRO A 178 6.51 -5.42 1.11
CA PRO A 178 6.41 -3.97 1.23
C PRO A 178 7.77 -3.30 1.06
N LEU A 179 7.77 -2.10 0.52
CA LEU A 179 8.99 -1.34 0.28
C LEU A 179 9.70 -1.04 1.61
N ALA A 180 10.94 -1.50 1.72
CA ALA A 180 11.74 -1.32 2.93
C ALA A 180 12.09 0.15 3.17
N ARG A 181 12.09 0.56 4.42
CA ARG A 181 12.69 1.83 4.84
C ARG A 181 14.20 1.71 4.79
N LYS A 182 14.86 2.71 4.22
CA LYS A 182 16.32 2.74 4.12
C LYS A 182 16.84 4.02 4.75
N TYR A 183 17.88 3.89 5.54
CA TYR A 183 18.57 5.01 6.16
C TYR A 183 20.01 5.03 5.71
N THR A 184 20.50 6.19 5.31
CA THR A 184 21.85 6.38 4.81
C THR A 184 22.52 7.52 5.57
N LEU A 185 23.71 7.29 6.07
CA LEU A 185 24.60 8.32 6.58
C LEU A 185 25.74 8.48 5.57
N GLY A 186 26.03 9.71 5.19
CA GLY A 186 27.07 9.98 4.19
C GLY A 186 27.94 11.18 4.54
N LEU A 187 29.16 11.13 4.02
CA LEU A 187 30.15 12.20 4.08
C LEU A 187 30.67 12.48 2.67
N THR A 188 30.59 13.74 2.27
CA THR A 188 31.19 14.21 1.01
C THR A 188 32.36 15.15 1.35
N VAL A 189 33.53 14.87 0.80
CA VAL A 189 34.72 15.69 0.97
C VAL A 189 35.23 16.11 -0.41
N LYS A 190 35.47 17.40 -0.59
CA LYS A 190 36.17 17.97 -1.76
C LYS A 190 37.52 18.52 -1.30
N PHE A 191 38.54 18.25 -2.05
CA PHE A 191 39.89 18.69 -1.85
C PHE A 191 40.19 19.92 -2.68
#